data_12d03db178acef55a635b62294b32543
#
_entry.id   12d03db178acef55a635b62294b32543
#
_cell.length_a   1.000
_cell.length_b   1.000
_cell.length_c   1.000
_cell.angle_alpha   90.00
_cell.angle_beta   90.00
_cell.angle_gamma   90.00
#
_symmetry.space_group_name_H-M   'P 1'
#
loop_
_entity.id
_entity.type
_entity.pdbx_description
1 polymer ?
#
loop_
_entity_poly.entity_id
_entity_poly.type
_entity_poly.pdbx_seq_one_letter_code
_entity_poly.pdbx_strand_id
1 'polypeptide(L)'
;MRDFDGFTEAERAYLRTQRLGRLATVDPSGQPQANPVGFFPQEDGTVLIGGAAMSRTKKWRNLRTNPRLALVVDDLATVRPWRVRGVEIRGEAELLVGPYFSEEVIRIHPRRIHSWGLEDFQAR
;
A
#
# COMPACT_ATOMS: atom_id res chain seq x y z
N MET A 1 15.49 -0.87 5.33
CA MET A 1 14.61 -1.00 4.12
C MET A 1 15.38 -1.74 3.05
N ARG A 2 14.75 -2.68 2.41
CA ARG A 2 15.38 -3.48 1.35
C ARG A 2 14.79 -3.17 -0.01
N ASP A 3 15.54 -3.45 -1.06
CA ASP A 3 15.00 -3.42 -2.42
C ASP A 3 13.93 -4.50 -2.54
N PHE A 4 12.87 -4.19 -3.27
CA PHE A 4 11.76 -5.10 -3.40
C PHE A 4 12.05 -6.16 -4.47
N ASP A 5 12.02 -7.41 -4.04
CA ASP A 5 12.13 -8.59 -4.91
C ASP A 5 10.98 -9.56 -4.67
N GLY A 6 9.92 -9.08 -4.06
CA GLY A 6 8.74 -9.84 -3.67
C GLY A 6 8.48 -9.71 -2.17
N PHE A 7 7.27 -10.03 -1.78
CA PHE A 7 6.92 -10.10 -0.36
C PHE A 7 7.44 -11.40 0.23
N THR A 8 7.93 -11.34 1.48
CA THR A 8 8.16 -12.56 2.24
C THR A 8 6.81 -13.23 2.54
N GLU A 9 6.86 -14.50 2.92
CA GLU A 9 5.65 -15.21 3.31
C GLU A 9 4.96 -14.52 4.50
N ALA A 10 5.73 -14.08 5.49
CA ALA A 10 5.20 -13.37 6.65
C ALA A 10 4.53 -12.05 6.26
N GLU A 11 5.17 -11.29 5.37
CA GLU A 11 4.59 -10.03 4.87
C GLU A 11 3.29 -10.27 4.14
N ARG A 12 3.27 -11.27 3.25
CA ARG A 12 2.06 -11.60 2.48
C ARG A 12 0.93 -12.04 3.41
N ALA A 13 1.24 -12.89 4.38
CA ALA A 13 0.26 -13.36 5.35
C ALA A 13 -0.28 -12.21 6.19
N TYR A 14 0.60 -11.31 6.64
CA TYR A 14 0.18 -10.14 7.42
C TYR A 14 -0.74 -9.24 6.62
N LEU A 15 -0.37 -8.90 5.38
CA LEU A 15 -1.17 -8.01 4.53
C LEU A 15 -2.58 -8.54 4.31
N ARG A 16 -2.76 -9.86 4.26
CA ARG A 16 -4.08 -10.49 4.12
C ARG A 16 -4.97 -10.28 5.33
N THR A 17 -4.40 -10.02 6.50
CA THR A 17 -5.18 -9.83 7.72
C THR A 17 -5.64 -8.39 7.90
N GLN A 18 -5.14 -7.46 7.08
CA GLN A 18 -5.41 -6.03 7.21
C GLN A 18 -6.31 -5.56 6.08
N ARG A 19 -7.23 -4.65 6.37
CA ARG A 19 -8.19 -4.14 5.39
C ARG A 19 -7.81 -2.79 4.84
N LEU A 20 -7.16 -1.97 5.66
CA LEU A 20 -6.82 -0.60 5.31
C LEU A 20 -5.32 -0.38 5.40
N GLY A 21 -4.82 0.38 4.44
CA GLY A 21 -3.49 0.98 4.50
C GLY A 21 -3.62 2.48 4.44
N ARG A 22 -2.50 3.18 4.59
CA ARG A 22 -2.43 4.63 4.45
C ARG A 22 -1.56 4.91 3.25
N LEU A 23 -2.18 5.52 2.24
CA LEU A 23 -1.49 5.86 1.00
C LEU A 23 -1.03 7.31 1.06
N ALA A 24 0.27 7.51 0.88
CA ALA A 24 0.86 8.85 0.80
C ALA A 24 1.21 9.18 -0.64
N THR A 25 0.81 10.36 -1.06
CA THR A 25 1.11 10.94 -2.37
C THR A 25 1.56 12.39 -2.17
N VAL A 26 2.09 13.01 -3.20
CA VAL A 26 2.61 14.38 -3.11
C VAL A 26 1.96 15.22 -4.20
N ASP A 27 1.47 16.40 -3.82
CA ASP A 27 0.89 17.32 -4.80
C ASP A 27 1.98 18.12 -5.54
N PRO A 28 1.62 18.88 -6.59
CA PRO A 28 2.62 19.64 -7.35
C PRO A 28 3.41 20.67 -6.53
N SER A 29 2.87 21.12 -5.38
CA SER A 29 3.60 22.06 -4.52
C SER A 29 4.56 21.35 -3.56
N GLY A 30 4.60 20.02 -3.55
CA GLY A 30 5.42 19.25 -2.63
C GLY A 30 4.72 18.92 -1.32
N GLN A 31 3.44 19.23 -1.19
CA GLN A 31 2.69 18.91 0.03
C GLN A 31 2.32 17.43 0.05
N PRO A 32 2.77 16.66 1.06
CA PRO A 32 2.32 15.28 1.22
C PRO A 32 0.84 15.21 1.60
N GLN A 33 0.19 14.19 1.08
CA GLN A 33 -1.17 13.83 1.45
C GLN A 33 -1.18 12.36 1.86
N ALA A 34 -1.92 12.01 2.91
CA ALA A 34 -2.09 10.63 3.32
C ALA A 34 -3.54 10.40 3.70
N ASN A 35 -4.09 9.29 3.23
CA ASN A 35 -5.44 8.88 3.63
C ASN A 35 -5.60 7.36 3.55
N PRO A 36 -6.61 6.82 4.27
CA PRO A 36 -6.81 5.38 4.28
C PRO A 36 -7.38 4.89 2.96
N VAL A 37 -6.93 3.70 2.57
CA VAL A 37 -7.39 3.03 1.34
C VAL A 37 -7.51 1.53 1.60
N GLY A 38 -8.45 0.88 0.93
CA GLY A 38 -8.42 -0.57 0.78
C GLY A 38 -7.31 -0.95 -0.19
N PHE A 39 -6.68 -2.08 0.01
CA PHE A 39 -5.57 -2.51 -0.84
C PHE A 39 -5.64 -4.01 -1.09
N PHE A 40 -5.16 -4.45 -2.24
CA PHE A 40 -5.28 -5.84 -2.67
C PHE A 40 -3.96 -6.31 -3.28
N PRO A 41 -3.09 -6.99 -2.49
CA PRO A 41 -1.86 -7.54 -3.03
C PRO A 41 -2.15 -8.58 -4.11
N GLN A 42 -1.37 -8.55 -5.18
CA GLN A 42 -1.48 -9.46 -6.30
C GLN A 42 -0.35 -10.50 -6.26
N GLU A 43 -0.55 -11.61 -6.96
CA GLU A 43 0.46 -12.68 -7.01
C GLU A 43 1.76 -12.22 -7.64
N ASP A 44 1.69 -11.26 -8.56
CA ASP A 44 2.88 -10.73 -9.23
C ASP A 44 3.68 -9.73 -8.38
N GLY A 45 3.26 -9.49 -7.14
CA GLY A 45 3.94 -8.56 -6.24
C GLY A 45 3.46 -7.13 -6.32
N THR A 46 2.57 -6.79 -7.24
CA THR A 46 1.94 -5.47 -7.26
C THR A 46 0.81 -5.40 -6.25
N VAL A 47 0.34 -4.18 -5.98
CA VAL A 47 -0.77 -3.95 -5.07
C VAL A 47 -1.78 -3.06 -5.77
N LEU A 48 -3.04 -3.47 -5.79
CA LEU A 48 -4.10 -2.69 -6.41
C LEU A 48 -4.87 -1.92 -5.35
N ILE A 49 -5.19 -0.66 -5.69
CA ILE A 49 -6.05 0.19 -4.91
C ILE A 49 -7.18 0.64 -5.80
N GLY A 50 -8.41 0.38 -5.39
CA GLY A 50 -9.59 0.74 -6.13
C GLY A 50 -10.58 1.52 -5.28
N GLY A 51 -11.65 1.93 -5.91
CA GLY A 51 -12.73 2.65 -5.26
C GLY A 51 -13.60 3.35 -6.27
N ALA A 52 -14.71 3.89 -5.80
CA ALA A 52 -15.64 4.63 -6.65
C ALA A 52 -15.01 5.95 -7.10
N ALA A 53 -15.11 6.23 -8.42
CA ALA A 53 -14.67 7.50 -9.00
C ALA A 53 -13.23 7.87 -8.63
N MET A 54 -12.31 6.92 -8.74
CA MET A 54 -10.90 7.11 -8.36
C MET A 54 -10.27 8.31 -9.05
N SER A 55 -10.58 8.53 -10.34
CA SER A 55 -10.01 9.65 -11.11
C SER A 55 -10.44 11.03 -10.60
N ARG A 56 -11.44 11.09 -9.75
CA ARG A 56 -11.88 12.34 -9.11
C ARG A 56 -11.17 12.62 -7.80
N THR A 57 -10.39 11.67 -7.30
CA THR A 57 -9.70 11.84 -6.01
C THR A 57 -8.44 12.67 -6.18
N LYS A 58 -8.03 13.32 -5.08
CA LYS A 58 -6.78 14.09 -5.08
C LYS A 58 -5.57 13.16 -5.24
N LYS A 59 -5.61 11.97 -4.64
CA LYS A 59 -4.51 11.00 -4.77
C LYS A 59 -4.28 10.62 -6.24
N TRP A 60 -5.33 10.43 -7.01
CA TRP A 60 -5.22 10.13 -8.43
C TRP A 60 -4.57 11.27 -9.19
N ARG A 61 -5.05 12.51 -8.95
CA ARG A 61 -4.49 13.69 -9.58
C ARG A 61 -3.02 13.89 -9.21
N ASN A 62 -2.68 13.67 -7.94
CA ASN A 62 -1.29 13.75 -7.49
C ASN A 62 -0.40 12.76 -8.24
N LEU A 63 -0.87 11.52 -8.39
CA LEU A 63 -0.09 10.46 -9.03
C LEU A 63 0.06 10.65 -10.53
N ARG A 64 -0.82 11.42 -11.17
CA ARG A 64 -0.67 11.78 -12.59
C ARG A 64 0.55 12.65 -12.83
N THR A 65 0.89 13.52 -11.89
CA THR A 65 2.06 14.41 -12.00
C THR A 65 3.31 13.83 -11.33
N ASN A 66 3.12 13.09 -10.23
CA ASN A 66 4.24 12.46 -9.52
C ASN A 66 3.81 11.04 -9.12
N PRO A 67 4.28 10.02 -9.84
CA PRO A 67 3.83 8.66 -9.58
C PRO A 67 4.42 8.04 -8.30
N ARG A 68 5.34 8.71 -7.64
CA ARG A 68 5.96 8.18 -6.41
C ARG A 68 4.95 8.20 -5.27
N LEU A 69 4.96 7.10 -4.51
CA LEU A 69 4.03 6.93 -3.40
C LEU A 69 4.65 6.09 -2.30
N ALA A 70 3.99 6.11 -1.15
CA ALA A 70 4.26 5.16 -0.07
C ALA A 70 2.93 4.62 0.45
N LEU A 71 2.92 3.34 0.77
CA LEU A 71 1.78 2.69 1.41
C LEU A 71 2.25 2.07 2.72
N VAL A 72 1.57 2.42 3.81
CA VAL A 72 1.85 1.84 5.13
C VAL A 72 0.62 1.04 5.56
N VAL A 73 0.86 -0.21 5.95
CA VAL A 73 -0.14 -1.08 6.56
C VAL A 73 0.39 -1.47 7.92
N ASP A 74 -0.32 -1.12 8.98
CA ASP A 74 0.17 -1.35 10.33
C ASP A 74 -0.97 -1.56 11.31
N ASP A 75 -0.66 -2.19 12.42
CA ASP A 75 -1.55 -2.27 13.57
C ASP A 75 -0.75 -2.60 14.82
N LEU A 76 -1.45 -2.79 15.93
CA LEU A 76 -0.85 -3.25 17.17
C LEU A 76 -1.13 -4.73 17.33
N ALA A 77 -0.08 -5.53 17.51
CA ALA A 77 -0.25 -6.93 17.86
C ALA A 77 -0.81 -7.05 19.27
N THR A 78 -0.32 -6.21 20.19
CA THR A 78 -0.82 -6.11 21.57
C THR A 78 -0.66 -4.67 22.04
N VAL A 79 -1.45 -4.29 23.04
CA VAL A 79 -1.35 -2.97 23.69
C VAL A 79 -0.51 -3.06 24.96
N ARG A 80 -0.56 -4.18 25.66
CA ARG A 80 0.18 -4.42 26.91
C ARG A 80 0.83 -5.80 26.85
N PRO A 81 2.13 -5.86 26.51
CA PRO A 81 3.03 -4.77 26.15
C PRO A 81 2.70 -4.15 24.78
N TRP A 82 3.17 -2.94 24.57
CA TRP A 82 2.99 -2.24 23.31
C TRP A 82 3.85 -2.89 22.24
N ARG A 83 3.22 -3.51 21.27
CA ARG A 83 3.92 -4.20 20.17
C ARG A 83 3.35 -3.77 18.84
N VAL A 84 4.17 -3.07 18.08
CA VAL A 84 3.82 -2.60 16.74
C VAL A 84 4.24 -3.64 15.70
N ARG A 85 3.48 -3.69 14.62
CA ARG A 85 3.83 -4.49 13.45
C ARG A 85 3.32 -3.79 12.20
N GLY A 86 3.98 -4.03 11.07
CA GLY A 86 3.54 -3.39 9.85
C GLY A 86 4.46 -3.61 8.68
N VAL A 87 4.04 -3.02 7.55
CA VAL A 87 4.75 -3.04 6.28
C VAL A 87 4.68 -1.65 5.68
N GLU A 88 5.83 -1.13 5.26
CA GLU A 88 5.90 0.10 4.46
C GLU A 88 6.40 -0.25 3.07
N ILE A 89 5.66 0.19 2.05
CA ILE A 89 6.01 -0.02 0.64
C ILE A 89 6.24 1.35 0.04
N ARG A 90 7.41 1.55 -0.57
CA ARG A 90 7.70 2.73 -1.40
C ARG A 90 7.77 2.27 -2.84
N GLY A 91 7.07 2.98 -3.71
CA GLY A 91 7.00 2.56 -5.09
C GLY A 91 6.43 3.63 -6.00
N GLU A 92 5.98 3.18 -7.16
CA GLU A 92 5.44 4.03 -8.19
C GLU A 92 4.07 3.52 -8.63
N ALA A 93 3.21 4.46 -9.00
CA ALA A 93 1.86 4.18 -9.43
C ALA A 93 1.77 4.02 -10.94
N GLU A 94 0.93 3.07 -11.33
CA GLU A 94 0.40 2.96 -12.67
C GLU A 94 -1.11 3.16 -12.57
N LEU A 95 -1.65 4.12 -13.30
CA LEU A 95 -3.07 4.44 -13.27
C LEU A 95 -3.75 3.70 -14.41
N LEU A 96 -4.71 2.84 -14.07
CA LEU A 96 -5.34 1.93 -15.01
C LEU A 96 -6.85 2.13 -15.06
N VAL A 97 -7.41 2.02 -16.25
CA VAL A 97 -8.84 2.05 -16.49
C VAL A 97 -9.20 0.76 -17.21
N GLY A 98 -10.25 0.08 -16.78
CA GLY A 98 -10.66 -1.15 -17.42
C GLY A 98 -11.43 -2.07 -16.49
N PRO A 99 -11.59 -3.35 -16.90
CA PRO A 99 -12.42 -4.29 -16.15
C PRO A 99 -11.65 -4.91 -14.98
N TYR A 100 -11.39 -4.12 -13.97
CA TYR A 100 -10.88 -4.57 -12.69
C TYR A 100 -12.04 -4.69 -11.69
N PHE A 101 -11.76 -4.94 -10.42
CA PHE A 101 -12.80 -4.95 -9.37
C PHE A 101 -13.45 -3.58 -9.20
N SER A 102 -12.81 -2.52 -9.68
CA SER A 102 -13.42 -1.22 -9.92
C SER A 102 -12.98 -0.75 -11.30
N GLU A 103 -13.69 0.23 -11.87
CA GLU A 103 -13.40 0.71 -13.21
C GLU A 103 -12.03 1.33 -13.34
N GLU A 104 -11.62 2.04 -12.30
CA GLU A 104 -10.32 2.72 -12.23
C GLU A 104 -9.55 2.18 -11.03
N VAL A 105 -8.28 1.84 -11.22
CA VAL A 105 -7.44 1.34 -10.15
C VAL A 105 -6.06 2.00 -10.21
N ILE A 106 -5.43 2.11 -9.05
CA ILE A 106 -4.02 2.43 -8.92
C ILE A 106 -3.30 1.11 -8.73
N ARG A 107 -2.35 0.79 -9.61
CA ARG A 107 -1.45 -0.35 -9.42
C ARG A 107 -0.14 0.17 -8.87
N ILE A 108 0.21 -0.31 -7.69
CA ILE A 108 1.50 0.03 -7.07
C ILE A 108 2.54 -0.97 -7.53
N HIS A 109 3.64 -0.45 -8.08
CA HIS A 109 4.85 -1.22 -8.37
C HIS A 109 5.84 -0.96 -7.23
N PRO A 110 5.98 -1.88 -6.27
CA PRO A 110 6.91 -1.68 -5.15
C PRO A 110 8.35 -1.58 -5.64
N ARG A 111 9.14 -0.69 -4.99
CA ARG A 111 10.57 -0.54 -5.24
C ARG A 111 11.40 -0.84 -4.01
N ARG A 112 10.95 -0.37 -2.86
CA ARG A 112 11.58 -0.60 -1.57
C ARG A 112 10.53 -1.03 -0.57
N ILE A 113 10.91 -1.88 0.38
CA ILE A 113 10.00 -2.40 1.38
C ILE A 113 10.71 -2.51 2.73
N HIS A 114 9.97 -2.22 3.79
CA HIS A 114 10.40 -2.43 5.17
C HIS A 114 9.24 -3.01 5.95
N SER A 115 9.51 -4.05 6.73
CA SER A 115 8.52 -4.62 7.64
C SER A 115 9.10 -4.73 9.04
N TRP A 116 8.23 -4.74 10.04
CA TRP A 116 8.61 -4.81 11.45
C TRP A 116 7.56 -5.58 12.22
N GLY A 117 8.01 -6.26 13.26
CA GLY A 117 7.11 -7.00 14.16
C GLY A 117 6.49 -8.24 13.55
N LEU A 118 7.06 -8.80 12.46
CA LEU A 118 6.49 -9.93 11.74
C LEU A 118 7.34 -11.20 11.82
N GLU A 119 8.37 -11.22 12.65
CA GLU A 119 9.36 -12.31 12.66
C GLU A 119 8.72 -13.69 12.79
N ASP A 120 7.71 -13.79 13.64
CA ASP A 120 7.01 -15.07 13.88
C ASP A 120 5.54 -14.97 13.45
N PHE A 121 5.22 -14.07 12.54
CA PHE A 121 3.83 -13.88 12.16
C PHE A 121 3.31 -15.06 11.35
N GLN A 122 2.19 -15.61 11.81
CA GLN A 122 1.44 -16.64 11.10
C GLN A 122 -0.03 -16.25 11.11
N ALA A 123 -0.64 -16.17 9.91
CA ALA A 123 -2.07 -15.99 9.78
C ALA A 123 -2.81 -17.26 10.16
N ARG A 124 -3.91 -17.13 10.87
CA ARG A 124 -4.77 -18.23 11.22
C ARG A 124 -5.87 -18.43 10.20
#